data_cf7e8c0053ee31d0caeadc233d9ea1c1
#
_entry.id   cf7e8c0053ee31d0caeadc233d9ea1c1
#
_cell.length_a   1.000
_cell.length_b   1.000
_cell.length_c   1.000
_cell.angle_alpha   90.00
_cell.angle_beta   90.00
_cell.angle_gamma   90.00
#
_symmetry.space_group_name_H-M   'P 1'
#
loop_
_entity.id
_entity.type
_entity.pdbx_description
1 polymer ?
#
loop_
_entity_poly.entity_id
_entity_poly.type
_entity_poly.pdbx_seq_one_letter_code
_entity_poly.pdbx_strand_id
1 'polypeptide(L)'
;MKEKKIVETVDKYADWKQEVGWDKLNPFERMELLEREGIFDIHVMDDPVTYELQPEDIDYTQKRLITKIKSRIANTASHIGINHFIKKGMFAIKEIKGLENWQKVSTGSIVTCNHFSPNDSFVTQKVLKASKKKKLYRVILEGNYTNPPMLKFFMRNCDVLPLSSNRKTMNKFLHAVDEILGRGDNILIYPEQAMWINYRKPRPLKEGAFRFAAKNNVPIVPMFITTEDSTNKKGEPMPVYTMHILEPIYPKQELNVRENTEYMKNLNYEMWVKVYEETYGKKLEYGTETEKSV
;
A
#
# COMPACT_ATOMS: atom_id res chain seq x y z
N MET A 1 -9.78 23.30 22.63
CA MET A 1 -9.16 22.29 21.73
C MET A 1 -7.87 21.82 22.40
N LYS A 2 -7.71 20.51 22.64
CA LYS A 2 -6.42 20.00 23.14
C LYS A 2 -5.37 20.26 22.04
N GLU A 3 -4.26 20.84 22.44
CA GLU A 3 -3.10 21.04 21.56
C GLU A 3 -2.65 19.68 21.04
N LYS A 4 -2.53 19.55 19.72
CA LYS A 4 -2.09 18.29 19.10
C LYS A 4 -0.58 18.23 19.18
N LYS A 5 -0.08 17.18 19.82
CA LYS A 5 1.36 16.90 19.90
C LYS A 5 1.89 16.51 18.53
N ILE A 6 2.91 17.22 18.05
CA ILE A 6 3.64 16.86 16.83
C ILE A 6 4.52 15.64 17.13
N VAL A 7 4.57 14.70 16.20
CA VAL A 7 5.46 13.55 16.25
C VAL A 7 6.79 13.96 15.63
N GLU A 8 7.83 13.97 16.46
CA GLU A 8 9.20 14.10 15.97
C GLU A 8 9.68 12.71 15.53
N THR A 9 9.88 12.53 14.22
CA THR A 9 10.50 11.33 13.67
C THR A 9 11.99 11.53 13.57
N VAL A 10 12.77 10.62 14.17
CA VAL A 10 14.21 10.58 13.95
C VAL A 10 14.44 10.03 12.53
N ASP A 11 14.89 10.89 11.64
CA ASP A 11 15.30 10.46 10.30
C ASP A 11 16.71 9.87 10.38
N LYS A 12 16.82 8.55 10.28
CA LYS A 12 18.11 7.84 10.31
C LYS A 12 19.04 8.20 9.14
N TYR A 13 18.52 8.89 8.13
CA TYR A 13 19.26 9.34 6.97
C TYR A 13 19.45 10.86 6.91
N ALA A 14 19.20 11.60 8.02
CA ALA A 14 19.23 13.05 8.03
C ALA A 14 20.60 13.61 7.55
N ASP A 15 21.70 13.10 8.09
CA ASP A 15 23.06 13.54 7.72
C ASP A 15 23.36 13.24 6.25
N TRP A 16 23.04 12.02 5.78
CA TRP A 16 23.21 11.63 4.39
C TRP A 16 22.35 12.49 3.45
N LYS A 17 21.10 12.77 3.80
CA LYS A 17 20.23 13.67 3.03
C LYS A 17 20.81 15.07 2.90
N GLN A 18 21.40 15.60 3.97
CA GLN A 18 22.07 16.89 3.95
C GLN A 18 23.30 16.86 3.01
N GLU A 19 24.13 15.82 3.12
CA GLU A 19 25.35 15.63 2.28
C GLU A 19 25.03 15.60 0.78
N VAL A 20 23.99 14.86 0.38
CA VAL A 20 23.58 14.73 -1.03
C VAL A 20 22.72 15.89 -1.54
N GLY A 21 22.38 16.86 -0.68
CA GLY A 21 21.54 18.00 -1.06
C GLY A 21 20.09 17.62 -1.38
N TRP A 22 19.52 16.68 -0.62
CA TRP A 22 18.19 16.08 -0.82
C TRP A 22 17.07 17.09 -1.10
N ASP A 23 17.04 18.21 -0.39
CA ASP A 23 16.00 19.25 -0.53
C ASP A 23 16.03 19.97 -1.89
N LYS A 24 17.13 19.87 -2.62
CA LYS A 24 17.30 20.45 -3.96
C LYS A 24 16.89 19.49 -5.07
N LEU A 25 16.76 18.21 -4.76
CA LEU A 25 16.44 17.16 -5.72
C LEU A 25 14.92 17.07 -5.92
N ASN A 26 14.48 16.94 -7.16
CA ASN A 26 13.10 16.59 -7.46
C ASN A 26 12.83 15.10 -7.13
N PRO A 27 11.56 14.66 -7.05
CA PRO A 27 11.24 13.29 -6.66
C PRO A 27 11.86 12.20 -7.56
N PHE A 28 12.10 12.48 -8.83
CA PHE A 28 12.71 11.52 -9.75
C PHE A 28 14.21 11.42 -9.53
N GLU A 29 14.89 12.53 -9.31
CA GLU A 29 16.32 12.54 -8.95
C GLU A 29 16.56 11.86 -7.61
N ARG A 30 15.67 12.07 -6.63
CA ARG A 30 15.70 11.35 -5.35
C ARG A 30 15.58 9.84 -5.56
N MET A 31 14.70 9.40 -6.43
CA MET A 31 14.46 7.99 -6.72
C MET A 31 15.67 7.34 -7.39
N GLU A 32 16.29 8.00 -8.36
CA GLU A 32 17.52 7.54 -9.02
C GLU A 32 18.68 7.43 -8.03
N LEU A 33 18.86 8.45 -7.19
CA LEU A 33 19.85 8.44 -6.12
C LEU A 33 19.63 7.28 -5.15
N LEU A 34 18.41 7.11 -4.65
CA LEU A 34 18.07 6.04 -3.71
C LEU A 34 18.31 4.65 -4.29
N GLU A 35 17.93 4.44 -5.56
CA GLU A 35 18.16 3.16 -6.24
C GLU A 35 19.65 2.87 -6.37
N ARG A 36 20.44 3.86 -6.78
CA ARG A 36 21.90 3.74 -6.91
C ARG A 36 22.58 3.41 -5.58
N GLU A 37 22.13 4.02 -4.50
CA GLU A 37 22.65 3.78 -3.14
C GLU A 37 22.07 2.51 -2.48
N GLY A 38 21.12 1.82 -3.13
CA GLY A 38 20.47 0.64 -2.56
C GLY A 38 19.55 0.93 -1.36
N ILE A 39 19.05 2.16 -1.25
CA ILE A 39 18.17 2.62 -0.17
C ILE A 39 16.73 2.63 -0.67
N PHE A 40 15.91 1.65 -0.29
CA PHE A 40 14.57 1.46 -0.85
C PHE A 40 13.42 1.82 0.11
N ASP A 41 13.69 2.23 1.34
CA ASP A 41 12.71 2.45 2.40
C ASP A 41 12.44 3.92 2.73
N ILE A 42 12.85 4.85 1.86
CA ILE A 42 12.60 6.29 1.98
C ILE A 42 11.56 6.73 0.97
N HIS A 43 10.61 7.56 1.40
CA HIS A 43 9.68 8.25 0.51
C HIS A 43 10.41 9.29 -0.35
N VAL A 44 10.10 9.31 -1.65
CA VAL A 44 10.66 10.34 -2.58
C VAL A 44 9.92 11.66 -2.48
N MET A 45 8.70 11.65 -1.94
CA MET A 45 7.93 12.84 -1.58
C MET A 45 8.13 13.17 -0.10
N ASP A 46 8.00 14.45 0.23
CA ASP A 46 8.07 14.88 1.61
C ASP A 46 6.84 14.40 2.38
N ASP A 47 7.06 13.89 3.58
CA ASP A 47 5.99 13.42 4.45
C ASP A 47 5.23 14.60 5.08
N PRO A 48 3.91 14.49 5.26
CA PRO A 48 3.15 15.52 5.93
C PRO A 48 3.53 15.59 7.43
N VAL A 49 3.48 16.81 7.99
CA VAL A 49 3.61 16.97 9.46
C VAL A 49 2.65 16.03 10.16
N THR A 50 3.19 15.18 11.02
CA THR A 50 2.43 14.14 11.71
C THR A 50 2.05 14.58 13.11
N TYR A 51 0.76 14.41 13.46
CA TYR A 51 0.28 14.61 14.82
C TYR A 51 0.04 13.25 15.48
N GLU A 52 0.39 13.14 16.77
CA GLU A 52 0.19 11.91 17.54
C GLU A 52 -1.29 11.50 17.59
N LEU A 53 -1.58 10.29 17.14
CA LEU A 53 -2.93 9.71 17.13
C LEU A 53 -3.25 9.11 18.50
N GLN A 54 -4.27 9.67 19.17
CA GLN A 54 -4.70 9.18 20.48
C GLN A 54 -5.62 7.97 20.37
N PRO A 55 -5.65 7.09 21.38
CA PRO A 55 -6.48 5.88 21.33
C PRO A 55 -7.99 6.14 21.15
N GLU A 56 -8.49 7.26 21.61
CA GLU A 56 -9.90 7.67 21.50
C GLU A 56 -10.28 8.20 20.12
N ASP A 57 -9.31 8.64 19.32
CA ASP A 57 -9.54 9.28 18.01
C ASP A 57 -9.90 8.27 16.93
N ILE A 58 -9.68 6.98 17.17
CA ILE A 58 -9.88 5.96 16.14
C ILE A 58 -10.67 4.75 16.63
N ASP A 59 -11.54 4.25 15.76
CA ASP A 59 -12.29 3.01 15.89
C ASP A 59 -11.85 2.04 14.77
N TYR A 60 -10.69 1.39 14.97
CA TYR A 60 -10.05 0.51 13.98
C TYR A 60 -10.97 -0.58 13.43
N THR A 61 -11.76 -1.19 14.28
CA THR A 61 -12.63 -2.31 13.91
C THR A 61 -14.05 -1.89 13.54
N GLN A 62 -14.31 -0.58 13.54
CA GLN A 62 -15.58 0.04 13.15
C GLN A 62 -16.77 -0.51 13.97
N LYS A 63 -16.64 -0.59 15.30
CA LYS A 63 -17.71 -1.04 16.19
C LYS A 63 -18.82 0.02 16.33
N ARG A 64 -18.44 1.30 16.30
CA ARG A 64 -19.39 2.42 16.42
C ARG A 64 -20.24 2.55 15.16
N LEU A 65 -21.55 2.71 15.33
CA LEU A 65 -22.50 2.87 14.21
C LEU A 65 -22.10 4.04 13.29
N ILE A 66 -21.71 5.18 13.88
CA ILE A 66 -21.30 6.36 13.12
C ILE A 66 -20.06 6.09 12.24
N THR A 67 -19.10 5.28 12.71
CA THR A 67 -17.93 4.88 11.93
C THR A 67 -18.34 4.01 10.75
N LYS A 68 -19.26 3.05 10.96
CA LYS A 68 -19.80 2.21 9.87
C LYS A 68 -20.51 3.03 8.80
N ILE A 69 -21.33 4.01 9.21
CA ILE A 69 -22.06 4.88 8.27
C ILE A 69 -21.06 5.74 7.47
N LYS A 70 -20.11 6.39 8.13
CA LYS A 70 -19.08 7.21 7.47
C LYS A 70 -18.25 6.38 6.51
N SER A 71 -17.82 5.18 6.89
CA SER A 71 -17.07 4.27 6.01
C SER A 71 -17.90 3.89 4.79
N ARG A 72 -19.18 3.55 4.94
CA ARG A 72 -20.06 3.21 3.82
C ARG A 72 -20.20 4.36 2.83
N ILE A 73 -20.43 5.58 3.34
CA ILE A 73 -20.53 6.79 2.52
C ILE A 73 -19.21 7.04 1.79
N ALA A 74 -18.07 7.00 2.50
CA ALA A 74 -16.76 7.25 1.94
C ALA A 74 -16.42 6.26 0.83
N ASN A 75 -16.59 4.97 1.06
CA ASN A 75 -16.31 3.93 0.07
C ASN A 75 -17.22 4.04 -1.18
N THR A 76 -18.52 4.36 -0.98
CA THR A 76 -19.44 4.56 -2.12
C THR A 76 -19.03 5.78 -2.93
N ALA A 77 -18.78 6.91 -2.29
CA ALA A 77 -18.36 8.13 -2.94
C ALA A 77 -16.98 7.97 -3.63
N SER A 78 -16.05 7.25 -3.00
CA SER A 78 -14.75 6.90 -3.60
C SER A 78 -14.92 6.13 -4.92
N HIS A 79 -15.80 5.14 -4.96
CA HIS A 79 -16.09 4.41 -6.21
C HIS A 79 -16.62 5.30 -7.33
N ILE A 80 -17.50 6.25 -7.00
CA ILE A 80 -18.02 7.22 -7.97
C ILE A 80 -16.88 8.12 -8.48
N GLY A 81 -16.04 8.62 -7.56
CA GLY A 81 -14.88 9.46 -7.88
C GLY A 81 -13.87 8.73 -8.78
N ILE A 82 -13.53 7.50 -8.45
CA ILE A 82 -12.60 6.66 -9.25
C ILE A 82 -13.15 6.49 -10.68
N ASN A 83 -14.43 6.17 -10.83
CA ASN A 83 -15.05 6.05 -12.15
C ASN A 83 -15.01 7.36 -12.93
N HIS A 84 -15.17 8.49 -12.24
CA HIS A 84 -15.05 9.82 -12.87
C HIS A 84 -13.62 10.08 -13.34
N PHE A 85 -12.59 9.76 -12.55
CA PHE A 85 -11.19 9.90 -12.94
C PHE A 85 -10.83 9.05 -14.16
N ILE A 86 -11.30 7.79 -14.20
CA ILE A 86 -11.13 6.92 -15.36
C ILE A 86 -11.81 7.52 -16.61
N LYS A 87 -13.05 8.01 -16.48
CA LYS A 87 -13.77 8.65 -17.59
C LYS A 87 -13.09 9.93 -18.10
N LYS A 88 -12.43 10.68 -17.22
CA LYS A 88 -11.64 11.87 -17.59
C LYS A 88 -10.28 11.52 -18.23
N GLY A 89 -9.90 10.25 -18.26
CA GLY A 89 -8.61 9.81 -18.79
C GLY A 89 -7.42 10.19 -17.92
N MET A 90 -7.61 10.27 -16.61
CA MET A 90 -6.48 10.44 -15.67
C MET A 90 -5.65 9.16 -15.55
N PHE A 91 -6.28 8.00 -15.66
CA PHE A 91 -5.68 6.69 -15.77
C PHE A 91 -6.70 5.69 -16.35
N ALA A 92 -6.23 4.54 -16.81
CA ALA A 92 -7.09 3.44 -17.21
C ALA A 92 -6.68 2.14 -16.50
N ILE A 93 -7.63 1.22 -16.38
CA ILE A 93 -7.37 -0.17 -15.95
C ILE A 93 -7.65 -1.05 -17.16
N LYS A 94 -6.60 -1.66 -17.71
CA LYS A 94 -6.65 -2.52 -18.88
C LYS A 94 -7.26 -3.87 -18.52
N GLU A 95 -6.75 -4.47 -17.43
CA GLU A 95 -7.12 -5.83 -17.06
C GLU A 95 -6.90 -6.08 -15.56
N ILE A 96 -7.66 -7.01 -15.01
CA ILE A 96 -7.44 -7.63 -13.70
C ILE A 96 -7.23 -9.12 -13.95
N LYS A 97 -5.98 -9.59 -13.85
CA LYS A 97 -5.58 -10.98 -14.03
C LYS A 97 -5.60 -11.74 -12.71
N GLY A 98 -6.03 -12.98 -12.70
CA GLY A 98 -5.98 -13.86 -11.54
C GLY A 98 -6.98 -13.49 -10.43
N LEU A 99 -8.12 -12.88 -10.76
CA LEU A 99 -9.12 -12.47 -9.76
C LEU A 99 -9.62 -13.68 -8.94
N GLU A 100 -9.72 -14.84 -9.56
CA GLU A 100 -10.09 -16.14 -8.97
C GLU A 100 -9.14 -16.54 -7.84
N ASN A 101 -7.87 -16.16 -7.89
CA ASN A 101 -6.88 -16.44 -6.84
C ASN A 101 -7.29 -15.82 -5.50
N TRP A 102 -7.80 -14.60 -5.51
CA TRP A 102 -8.31 -13.99 -4.28
C TRP A 102 -9.71 -14.51 -3.92
N GLN A 103 -10.55 -14.77 -4.92
CA GLN A 103 -11.92 -15.26 -4.69
C GLN A 103 -11.96 -16.60 -3.96
N LYS A 104 -11.02 -17.51 -4.26
CA LYS A 104 -10.92 -18.84 -3.60
C LYS A 104 -10.47 -18.80 -2.14
N VAL A 105 -9.88 -17.69 -1.67
CA VAL A 105 -9.51 -17.53 -0.25
C VAL A 105 -10.77 -17.37 0.59
N SER A 106 -11.06 -18.30 1.48
CA SER A 106 -12.27 -18.33 2.31
C SER A 106 -12.10 -17.62 3.67
N THR A 107 -10.86 -17.40 4.09
CA THR A 107 -10.51 -16.73 5.36
C THR A 107 -10.24 -15.25 5.17
N GLY A 108 -9.91 -14.52 6.25
CA GLY A 108 -9.21 -13.25 6.15
C GLY A 108 -7.87 -13.43 5.44
N SER A 109 -7.33 -12.36 4.89
CA SER A 109 -6.01 -12.39 4.23
C SER A 109 -5.26 -11.07 4.38
N ILE A 110 -3.94 -11.15 4.35
CA ILE A 110 -3.10 -9.98 4.08
C ILE A 110 -2.92 -9.88 2.58
N VAL A 111 -3.30 -8.75 2.02
CA VAL A 111 -3.07 -8.41 0.62
C VAL A 111 -1.82 -7.55 0.54
N THR A 112 -0.86 -7.92 -0.29
CA THR A 112 0.32 -7.10 -0.58
C THR A 112 0.20 -6.48 -1.96
N CYS A 113 0.72 -5.24 -2.13
CA CYS A 113 0.75 -4.58 -3.43
C CYS A 113 1.99 -3.68 -3.51
N ASN A 114 2.56 -3.49 -4.70
CA ASN A 114 3.60 -2.49 -4.94
C ASN A 114 3.04 -1.07 -4.80
N HIS A 115 3.89 -0.12 -4.36
CA HIS A 115 3.48 1.23 -3.99
C HIS A 115 4.20 2.29 -4.83
N PHE A 116 3.58 2.70 -5.93
CA PHE A 116 4.19 3.59 -6.92
C PHE A 116 3.35 4.83 -7.25
N SER A 117 2.10 4.90 -6.78
CA SER A 117 1.22 6.02 -7.11
C SER A 117 0.03 6.08 -6.14
N PRO A 118 -0.54 7.25 -5.87
CA PRO A 118 -1.84 7.34 -5.20
C PRO A 118 -2.96 6.55 -5.92
N ASN A 119 -2.78 6.29 -7.22
CA ASN A 119 -3.73 5.52 -8.02
C ASN A 119 -3.73 4.02 -7.69
N ASP A 120 -2.67 3.46 -7.11
CA ASP A 120 -2.62 2.06 -6.71
C ASP A 120 -3.76 1.71 -5.73
N SER A 121 -4.08 2.63 -4.81
CA SER A 121 -5.23 2.52 -3.91
C SER A 121 -6.57 2.52 -4.66
N PHE A 122 -6.67 3.25 -5.78
CA PHE A 122 -7.88 3.24 -6.62
C PHE A 122 -8.01 1.94 -7.39
N VAL A 123 -6.91 1.41 -7.92
CA VAL A 123 -6.89 0.11 -8.60
C VAL A 123 -7.30 -1.01 -7.64
N THR A 124 -6.70 -1.07 -6.43
CA THR A 124 -7.06 -2.07 -5.41
C THR A 124 -8.52 -1.96 -4.97
N GLN A 125 -9.09 -0.75 -4.93
CA GLN A 125 -10.53 -0.55 -4.65
C GLN A 125 -11.43 -1.10 -5.76
N LYS A 126 -11.02 -1.00 -7.03
CA LYS A 126 -11.74 -1.62 -8.16
C LYS A 126 -11.66 -3.13 -8.10
N VAL A 127 -10.50 -3.67 -7.75
CA VAL A 127 -10.30 -5.11 -7.54
C VAL A 127 -11.17 -5.64 -6.39
N LEU A 128 -11.24 -4.93 -5.25
CA LEU A 128 -12.13 -5.30 -4.15
C LEU A 128 -13.58 -5.47 -4.63
N LYS A 129 -14.09 -4.51 -5.41
CA LYS A 129 -15.46 -4.59 -5.95
C LYS A 129 -15.63 -5.78 -6.89
N ALA A 130 -14.65 -6.04 -7.76
CA ALA A 130 -14.69 -7.18 -8.68
C ALA A 130 -14.62 -8.53 -7.96
N SER A 131 -13.81 -8.63 -6.89
CA SER A 131 -13.62 -9.87 -6.12
C SER A 131 -14.83 -10.29 -5.29
N LYS A 132 -15.80 -9.40 -5.08
CA LYS A 132 -16.95 -9.59 -4.19
C LYS A 132 -16.59 -9.83 -2.71
N LYS A 133 -15.33 -9.57 -2.31
CA LYS A 133 -14.90 -9.59 -0.91
C LYS A 133 -15.60 -8.48 -0.12
N LYS A 134 -15.83 -8.71 1.18
CA LYS A 134 -16.59 -7.79 2.02
C LYS A 134 -15.86 -6.47 2.26
N LYS A 135 -14.62 -6.55 2.70
CA LYS A 135 -13.80 -5.39 3.09
C LYS A 135 -12.33 -5.59 2.78
N LEU A 136 -11.66 -4.49 2.51
CA LEU A 136 -10.21 -4.38 2.40
C LEU A 136 -9.77 -3.15 3.20
N TYR A 137 -9.26 -3.39 4.41
CA TYR A 137 -8.67 -2.34 5.23
C TYR A 137 -7.29 -2.00 4.68
N ARG A 138 -6.87 -0.73 4.78
CA ARG A 138 -5.58 -0.25 4.28
C ARG A 138 -4.74 0.27 5.41
N VAL A 139 -3.54 -0.28 5.59
CA VAL A 139 -2.55 0.29 6.50
C VAL A 139 -2.00 1.57 5.89
N ILE A 140 -2.02 2.65 6.67
CA ILE A 140 -1.52 3.96 6.26
C ILE A 140 -0.62 4.56 7.33
N LEU A 141 0.23 5.50 6.94
CA LEU A 141 1.04 6.27 7.89
C LEU A 141 0.16 7.15 8.79
N GLU A 142 0.60 7.38 10.02
CA GLU A 142 -0.07 8.23 11.01
C GLU A 142 -0.34 9.64 10.47
N GLY A 143 0.63 10.23 9.76
CA GLY A 143 0.51 11.55 9.16
C GLY A 143 -0.64 11.64 8.13
N ASN A 144 -0.80 10.61 7.32
CA ASN A 144 -1.89 10.55 6.34
C ASN A 144 -3.29 10.52 6.97
N TYR A 145 -3.41 10.09 8.22
CA TYR A 145 -4.65 10.10 8.98
C TYR A 145 -4.84 11.39 9.79
N THR A 146 -3.79 11.84 10.47
CA THR A 146 -3.88 12.98 11.41
C THR A 146 -3.83 14.33 10.70
N ASN A 147 -3.05 14.43 9.62
CA ASN A 147 -2.89 15.62 8.79
C ASN A 147 -2.92 15.30 7.29
N PRO A 148 -4.01 14.75 6.78
CA PRO A 148 -4.08 14.36 5.39
C PRO A 148 -3.96 15.60 4.48
N PRO A 149 -3.10 15.56 3.45
CA PRO A 149 -2.85 16.70 2.56
C PRO A 149 -4.07 17.03 1.71
N MET A 150 -4.88 16.02 1.37
CA MET A 150 -6.08 16.16 0.56
C MET A 150 -7.17 15.20 1.02
N LEU A 151 -8.42 15.47 0.64
CA LEU A 151 -9.53 14.53 0.78
C LEU A 151 -9.67 13.92 2.21
N LYS A 152 -9.52 14.77 3.23
CA LYS A 152 -9.52 14.39 4.66
C LYS A 152 -10.62 13.41 5.06
N PHE A 153 -11.81 13.56 4.49
CA PHE A 153 -12.93 12.66 4.77
C PHE A 153 -12.64 11.23 4.30
N PHE A 154 -12.11 11.08 3.09
CA PHE A 154 -11.78 9.76 2.51
C PHE A 154 -10.60 9.11 3.22
N MET A 155 -9.52 9.88 3.46
CA MET A 155 -8.33 9.40 4.17
C MET A 155 -8.61 8.90 5.59
N ARG A 156 -9.73 9.30 6.18
CA ARG A 156 -10.14 8.86 7.52
C ARG A 156 -11.24 7.81 7.55
N ASN A 157 -11.95 7.61 6.46
CA ASN A 157 -13.15 6.78 6.48
C ASN A 157 -13.20 5.65 5.44
N CYS A 158 -12.23 5.57 4.49
CA CYS A 158 -12.20 4.48 3.49
C CYS A 158 -11.49 3.22 4.03
N ASP A 159 -11.99 2.66 5.13
CA ASP A 159 -11.49 1.43 5.75
C ASP A 159 -9.96 1.47 5.97
N VAL A 160 -9.49 2.50 6.67
CA VAL A 160 -8.08 2.73 6.93
C VAL A 160 -7.64 2.26 8.30
N LEU A 161 -6.40 1.80 8.40
CA LEU A 161 -5.71 1.37 9.61
C LEU A 161 -4.44 2.19 9.77
N PRO A 162 -4.50 3.41 10.35
CA PRO A 162 -3.30 4.20 10.56
C PRO A 162 -2.39 3.53 11.59
N LEU A 163 -1.10 3.52 11.29
CA LEU A 163 -0.05 3.26 12.27
C LEU A 163 -0.06 4.37 13.33
N SER A 164 0.62 4.19 14.44
CA SER A 164 0.72 5.22 15.46
C SER A 164 2.06 5.21 16.19
N SER A 165 2.57 6.40 16.46
CA SER A 165 3.70 6.64 17.35
C SER A 165 3.30 6.48 18.83
N ASN A 166 2.03 6.63 19.16
CA ASN A 166 1.50 6.39 20.50
C ASN A 166 1.41 4.89 20.79
N ARG A 167 2.14 4.41 21.80
CA ARG A 167 2.20 2.99 22.17
C ARG A 167 0.83 2.37 22.47
N LYS A 168 -0.07 3.10 23.14
CA LYS A 168 -1.42 2.59 23.45
C LYS A 168 -2.26 2.44 22.17
N THR A 169 -2.18 3.41 21.27
CA THR A 169 -2.86 3.37 19.98
C THR A 169 -2.28 2.27 19.10
N MET A 170 -0.95 2.10 19.08
CA MET A 170 -0.30 1.02 18.34
C MET A 170 -0.71 -0.36 18.86
N ASN A 171 -0.83 -0.55 20.18
CA ASN A 171 -1.36 -1.80 20.73
C ASN A 171 -2.82 -2.05 20.27
N LYS A 172 -3.67 -1.01 20.23
CA LYS A 172 -5.03 -1.14 19.66
C LYS A 172 -5.01 -1.53 18.18
N PHE A 173 -4.08 -0.97 17.39
CA PHE A 173 -3.87 -1.35 16.00
C PHE A 173 -3.54 -2.84 15.88
N LEU A 174 -2.59 -3.36 16.67
CA LEU A 174 -2.20 -4.77 16.64
C LEU A 174 -3.38 -5.70 16.97
N HIS A 175 -4.16 -5.39 18.01
CA HIS A 175 -5.38 -6.14 18.33
C HIS A 175 -6.44 -6.05 17.23
N ALA A 176 -6.55 -4.88 16.58
CA ALA A 176 -7.50 -4.71 15.48
C ALA A 176 -7.12 -5.54 14.26
N VAL A 177 -5.83 -5.68 13.95
CA VAL A 177 -5.35 -6.58 12.88
C VAL A 177 -5.81 -8.01 13.16
N ASP A 178 -5.58 -8.51 14.38
CA ASP A 178 -5.99 -9.87 14.78
C ASP A 178 -7.53 -10.04 14.68
N GLU A 179 -8.32 -9.07 15.16
CA GLU A 179 -9.79 -9.09 15.09
C GLU A 179 -10.31 -9.05 13.64
N ILE A 180 -9.73 -8.19 12.79
CA ILE A 180 -10.14 -8.02 11.39
C ILE A 180 -9.88 -9.30 10.59
N LEU A 181 -8.70 -9.88 10.73
CA LEU A 181 -8.35 -11.13 10.06
C LEU A 181 -9.18 -12.30 10.57
N GLY A 182 -9.39 -12.39 11.90
CA GLY A 182 -10.18 -13.44 12.51
C GLY A 182 -11.66 -13.45 12.10
N ARG A 183 -12.23 -12.32 11.72
CA ARG A 183 -13.63 -12.24 11.20
C ARG A 183 -13.74 -12.43 9.68
N GLY A 184 -12.63 -12.75 8.99
CA GLY A 184 -12.61 -13.02 7.57
C GLY A 184 -12.49 -11.77 6.66
N ASP A 185 -12.16 -10.60 7.22
CA ASP A 185 -11.88 -9.39 6.44
C ASP A 185 -10.41 -9.36 5.98
N ASN A 186 -10.09 -8.48 5.03
CA ASN A 186 -8.78 -8.42 4.41
C ASN A 186 -8.06 -7.13 4.76
N ILE A 187 -6.72 -7.17 4.81
CA ILE A 187 -5.88 -6.01 5.11
C ILE A 187 -4.85 -5.83 3.99
N LEU A 188 -4.86 -4.68 3.33
CA LEU A 188 -3.85 -4.27 2.36
C LEU A 188 -2.68 -3.61 3.08
N ILE A 189 -1.50 -4.09 2.79
CA ILE A 189 -0.22 -3.53 3.24
C ILE A 189 0.68 -3.39 2.02
N TYR A 190 1.31 -2.24 1.87
CA TYR A 190 2.37 -2.00 0.91
C TYR A 190 3.72 -2.39 1.56
N PRO A 191 4.26 -3.59 1.29
CA PRO A 191 5.42 -4.10 2.03
C PRO A 191 6.73 -3.40 1.67
N GLU A 192 6.74 -2.61 0.61
CA GLU A 192 7.85 -1.72 0.23
C GLU A 192 7.97 -0.51 1.18
N GLN A 193 6.91 -0.20 1.94
CA GLN A 193 6.74 0.88 2.92
C GLN A 193 6.77 2.30 2.34
N ALA A 194 7.60 2.59 1.37
CA ALA A 194 7.71 3.90 0.74
C ALA A 194 6.99 3.93 -0.63
N MET A 195 6.42 5.07 -1.03
CA MET A 195 5.87 5.27 -2.36
C MET A 195 6.93 5.93 -3.26
N TRP A 196 7.22 5.30 -4.41
CA TRP A 196 8.13 5.83 -5.43
C TRP A 196 7.34 6.11 -6.71
N ILE A 197 7.25 7.37 -7.10
CA ILE A 197 6.35 7.81 -8.16
C ILE A 197 6.71 7.15 -9.50
N ASN A 198 5.72 6.46 -10.08
CA ASN A 198 5.81 5.80 -11.38
C ASN A 198 6.95 4.77 -11.52
N TYR A 199 7.45 4.25 -10.39
CA TYR A 199 8.51 3.26 -10.39
C TYR A 199 7.95 1.86 -10.70
N ARG A 200 8.54 1.19 -11.68
CA ARG A 200 8.02 -0.09 -12.22
C ARG A 200 8.62 -1.33 -11.58
N LYS A 201 9.88 -1.24 -11.11
CA LYS A 201 10.59 -2.40 -10.54
C LYS A 201 10.02 -2.75 -9.16
N PRO A 202 9.85 -4.04 -8.83
CA PRO A 202 9.53 -4.42 -7.45
C PRO A 202 10.71 -4.05 -6.54
N ARG A 203 10.43 -3.48 -5.37
CA ARG A 203 11.47 -3.12 -4.39
C ARG A 203 11.55 -4.14 -3.27
N PRO A 204 12.68 -4.23 -2.52
CA PRO A 204 12.83 -5.14 -1.39
C PRO A 204 11.71 -5.00 -0.37
N LEU A 205 11.17 -6.12 0.11
CA LEU A 205 9.98 -6.16 0.98
C LEU A 205 10.38 -6.18 2.46
N LYS A 206 9.65 -5.42 3.27
CA LYS A 206 9.75 -5.45 4.74
C LYS A 206 8.83 -6.52 5.34
N GLU A 207 9.18 -7.02 6.52
CA GLU A 207 8.57 -8.22 7.13
C GLU A 207 7.15 -8.00 7.69
N GLY A 208 6.75 -6.76 7.98
CA GLY A 208 5.54 -6.46 8.76
C GLY A 208 4.27 -7.15 8.26
N ALA A 209 4.01 -7.11 6.95
CA ALA A 209 2.84 -7.75 6.32
C ALA A 209 2.85 -9.28 6.54
N PHE A 210 3.99 -9.89 6.30
CA PHE A 210 4.19 -11.34 6.35
C PHE A 210 4.13 -11.86 7.79
N ARG A 211 4.66 -11.09 8.75
CA ARG A 211 4.55 -11.41 10.17
C ARG A 211 3.10 -11.41 10.66
N PHE A 212 2.27 -10.46 10.20
CA PHE A 212 0.83 -10.48 10.52
C PHE A 212 0.14 -11.71 9.94
N ALA A 213 0.44 -12.08 8.70
CA ALA A 213 -0.11 -13.27 8.09
C ALA A 213 0.30 -14.55 8.82
N ALA A 214 1.60 -14.73 9.10
CA ALA A 214 2.13 -15.89 9.82
C ALA A 214 1.56 -16.00 11.24
N LYS A 215 1.50 -14.89 12.00
CA LYS A 215 0.95 -14.87 13.37
C LYS A 215 -0.53 -15.25 13.41
N ASN A 216 -1.31 -14.79 12.44
CA ASN A 216 -2.76 -15.03 12.39
C ASN A 216 -3.15 -16.27 11.58
N ASN A 217 -2.17 -17.03 11.10
CA ASN A 217 -2.37 -18.21 10.26
C ASN A 217 -3.32 -17.95 9.06
N VAL A 218 -3.12 -16.82 8.37
CA VAL A 218 -3.87 -16.44 7.18
C VAL A 218 -2.95 -16.31 5.97
N PRO A 219 -3.48 -16.47 4.73
CA PRO A 219 -2.64 -16.34 3.54
C PRO A 219 -2.24 -14.89 3.26
N ILE A 220 -1.11 -14.75 2.56
CA ILE A 220 -0.79 -13.57 1.75
C ILE A 220 -1.46 -13.73 0.39
N VAL A 221 -2.08 -12.67 -0.11
CA VAL A 221 -2.54 -12.55 -1.50
C VAL A 221 -1.64 -11.53 -2.19
N PRO A 222 -0.61 -11.97 -2.94
CA PRO A 222 0.28 -11.03 -3.61
C PRO A 222 -0.43 -10.39 -4.80
N MET A 223 -0.39 -9.06 -4.84
CA MET A 223 -0.85 -8.28 -5.99
C MET A 223 0.31 -7.44 -6.52
N PHE A 224 0.42 -7.33 -7.82
CA PHE A 224 1.40 -6.48 -8.48
C PHE A 224 0.73 -5.71 -9.61
N ILE A 225 0.92 -4.39 -9.64
CA ILE A 225 0.39 -3.53 -10.69
C ILE A 225 1.53 -3.21 -11.66
N THR A 226 1.33 -3.56 -12.92
CA THR A 226 2.20 -3.13 -14.02
C THR A 226 1.59 -1.95 -14.74
N THR A 227 2.44 -1.08 -15.31
CA THR A 227 2.04 0.17 -15.95
C THR A 227 2.54 0.23 -17.38
N GLU A 228 1.65 0.60 -18.30
CA GLU A 228 1.96 0.93 -19.68
C GLU A 228 1.72 2.44 -19.89
N ASP A 229 2.60 3.09 -20.65
CA ASP A 229 2.42 4.49 -21.03
C ASP A 229 1.43 4.60 -22.18
N SER A 230 0.52 5.56 -22.09
CA SER A 230 -0.49 5.83 -23.10
C SER A 230 -0.86 7.31 -23.10
N THR A 231 -1.78 7.68 -23.94
CA THR A 231 -2.37 9.04 -23.98
C THR A 231 -3.88 8.97 -23.89
N ASN A 232 -4.48 9.97 -23.29
CA ASN A 232 -5.93 10.11 -23.26
C ASN A 232 -6.44 10.73 -24.59
N LYS A 233 -7.76 10.90 -24.70
CA LYS A 233 -8.41 11.46 -25.91
C LYS A 233 -7.97 12.87 -26.29
N LYS A 234 -7.28 13.58 -25.39
CA LYS A 234 -6.74 14.92 -25.63
C LYS A 234 -5.25 14.91 -25.98
N GLY A 235 -4.62 13.72 -26.06
CA GLY A 235 -3.18 13.57 -26.28
C GLY A 235 -2.33 13.78 -25.02
N GLU A 236 -2.95 13.91 -23.83
CA GLU A 236 -2.22 14.07 -22.58
C GLU A 236 -1.73 12.70 -22.07
N PRO A 237 -0.54 12.60 -21.43
CA PRO A 237 -0.04 11.36 -20.86
C PRO A 237 -1.04 10.72 -19.89
N MET A 238 -1.25 9.41 -20.04
CA MET A 238 -2.19 8.66 -19.23
C MET A 238 -1.61 7.26 -18.92
N PRO A 239 -1.37 6.90 -17.66
CA PRO A 239 -0.95 5.56 -17.30
C PRO A 239 -2.09 4.55 -17.45
N VAL A 240 -1.75 3.37 -17.94
CA VAL A 240 -2.67 2.23 -18.09
C VAL A 240 -2.18 1.08 -17.21
N TYR A 241 -3.03 0.67 -16.28
CA TYR A 241 -2.68 -0.32 -15.26
C TYR A 241 -3.21 -1.71 -15.61
N THR A 242 -2.38 -2.73 -15.41
CA THR A 242 -2.82 -4.12 -15.31
C THR A 242 -2.55 -4.61 -13.89
N MET A 243 -3.60 -5.08 -13.21
CA MET A 243 -3.48 -5.71 -11.90
C MET A 243 -3.24 -7.21 -12.08
N HIS A 244 -2.19 -7.72 -11.47
CA HIS A 244 -1.90 -9.14 -11.37
C HIS A 244 -2.16 -9.61 -9.93
N ILE A 245 -3.13 -10.52 -9.76
CA ILE A 245 -3.45 -11.16 -8.48
C ILE A 245 -2.88 -12.57 -8.56
N LEU A 246 -1.85 -12.82 -7.75
CA LEU A 246 -1.06 -14.04 -7.84
C LEU A 246 -1.62 -15.12 -6.90
N GLU A 247 -1.09 -16.34 -7.00
CA GLU A 247 -1.51 -17.44 -6.14
C GLU A 247 -1.31 -17.09 -4.66
N PRO A 248 -2.30 -17.36 -3.80
CA PRO A 248 -2.18 -17.10 -2.38
C PRO A 248 -1.06 -17.94 -1.76
N ILE A 249 -0.27 -17.32 -0.89
CA ILE A 249 0.81 -17.97 -0.16
C ILE A 249 0.30 -18.28 1.25
N TYR A 250 0.16 -19.55 1.57
CA TYR A 250 -0.30 -20.00 2.89
C TYR A 250 0.88 -20.25 3.83
N PRO A 251 0.73 -19.94 5.13
CA PRO A 251 1.72 -20.38 6.12
C PRO A 251 1.83 -21.90 6.14
N LYS A 252 3.03 -22.42 6.32
CA LYS A 252 3.33 -23.85 6.45
C LYS A 252 3.24 -24.27 7.92
N GLN A 253 2.58 -25.38 8.19
CA GLN A 253 2.35 -25.86 9.56
C GLN A 253 3.64 -26.27 10.27
N GLU A 254 4.62 -26.77 9.52
CA GLU A 254 5.93 -27.19 10.03
C GLU A 254 6.87 -26.04 10.39
N LEU A 255 6.56 -24.81 9.97
CA LEU A 255 7.38 -23.63 10.21
C LEU A 255 6.83 -22.78 11.36
N ASN A 256 7.72 -22.25 12.19
CA ASN A 256 7.34 -21.26 13.19
C ASN A 256 7.00 -19.89 12.56
N VAL A 257 6.55 -18.93 13.37
CA VAL A 257 6.12 -17.59 12.87
C VAL A 257 7.24 -16.85 12.15
N ARG A 258 8.48 -16.93 12.64
CA ARG A 258 9.63 -16.25 12.01
C ARG A 258 9.98 -16.87 10.66
N GLU A 259 10.05 -18.19 10.60
CA GLU A 259 10.33 -18.94 9.38
C GLU A 259 9.23 -18.74 8.34
N ASN A 260 7.95 -18.76 8.73
CA ASN A 260 6.83 -18.45 7.86
C ASN A 260 6.87 -17.01 7.33
N THR A 261 7.26 -16.05 8.18
CA THR A 261 7.43 -14.66 7.77
C THR A 261 8.44 -14.53 6.63
N GLU A 262 9.59 -15.18 6.79
CA GLU A 262 10.66 -15.14 5.77
C GLU A 262 10.26 -15.91 4.51
N TYR A 263 9.72 -17.12 4.64
CA TYR A 263 9.20 -17.92 3.54
C TYR A 263 8.19 -17.14 2.69
N MET A 264 7.15 -16.59 3.32
CA MET A 264 6.09 -15.89 2.61
C MET A 264 6.58 -14.59 1.96
N LYS A 265 7.52 -13.86 2.62
CA LYS A 265 8.15 -12.65 2.09
C LYS A 265 8.96 -12.95 0.82
N ASN A 266 9.81 -13.97 0.89
CA ASN A 266 10.70 -14.32 -0.23
C ASN A 266 9.88 -14.81 -1.43
N LEU A 267 8.90 -15.70 -1.21
CA LEU A 267 8.04 -16.18 -2.28
C LEU A 267 7.20 -15.07 -2.91
N ASN A 268 6.66 -14.15 -2.08
CA ASN A 268 5.94 -12.98 -2.60
C ASN A 268 6.84 -12.13 -3.51
N TYR A 269 8.08 -11.88 -3.10
CA TYR A 269 9.03 -11.10 -3.87
C TYR A 269 9.40 -11.78 -5.19
N GLU A 270 9.70 -13.07 -5.16
CA GLU A 270 9.99 -13.87 -6.37
C GLU A 270 8.83 -13.82 -7.37
N MET A 271 7.58 -13.92 -6.87
CA MET A 271 6.39 -13.83 -7.72
C MET A 271 6.24 -12.43 -8.36
N TRP A 272 6.56 -11.36 -7.63
CA TRP A 272 6.55 -9.99 -8.18
C TRP A 272 7.64 -9.78 -9.23
N VAL A 273 8.86 -10.25 -8.95
CA VAL A 273 9.98 -10.21 -9.90
C VAL A 273 9.60 -10.93 -11.20
N LYS A 274 9.01 -12.12 -11.10
CA LYS A 274 8.53 -12.87 -12.27
C LYS A 274 7.54 -12.06 -13.11
N VAL A 275 6.53 -11.45 -12.48
CA VAL A 275 5.55 -10.62 -13.19
C VAL A 275 6.22 -9.43 -13.87
N TYR A 276 7.15 -8.77 -13.18
CA TYR A 276 7.92 -7.67 -13.75
C TYR A 276 8.72 -8.11 -14.99
N GLU A 277 9.52 -9.18 -14.86
CA GLU A 277 10.35 -9.68 -15.95
C GLU A 277 9.53 -10.15 -17.16
N GLU A 278 8.42 -10.86 -16.92
CA GLU A 278 7.52 -11.31 -17.98
C GLU A 278 6.80 -10.14 -18.67
N THR A 279 6.42 -9.10 -17.92
CA THR A 279 5.69 -7.95 -18.48
C THR A 279 6.59 -7.05 -19.30
N TYR A 280 7.80 -6.75 -18.80
CA TYR A 280 8.69 -5.78 -19.43
C TYR A 280 9.80 -6.42 -20.28
N GLY A 281 9.90 -7.75 -20.30
CA GLY A 281 10.90 -8.49 -21.10
C GLY A 281 12.35 -8.24 -20.68
N LYS A 282 12.56 -7.88 -19.41
CA LYS A 282 13.87 -7.51 -18.87
C LYS A 282 14.10 -8.22 -17.54
N LYS A 283 15.36 -8.56 -17.26
CA LYS A 283 15.76 -9.02 -15.92
C LYS A 283 15.72 -7.87 -14.93
N LEU A 284 15.34 -8.18 -13.67
CA LEU A 284 15.37 -7.19 -12.60
C LEU A 284 16.81 -6.86 -12.22
N GLU A 285 17.19 -5.62 -12.44
CA GLU A 285 18.49 -5.05 -12.05
C GLU A 285 18.25 -3.68 -11.41
N TYR A 286 18.96 -3.39 -10.31
CA TYR A 286 18.96 -2.08 -9.68
C TYR A 286 20.20 -1.29 -10.07
N GLY A 287 20.15 0.05 -9.94
CA GLY A 287 21.24 0.95 -10.31
C GLY A 287 21.40 1.20 -11.81
N THR A 288 20.49 0.65 -12.63
CA THR A 288 20.35 0.97 -14.05
C THR A 288 19.41 2.17 -14.26
N GLU A 289 19.22 2.64 -15.49
CA GLU A 289 18.26 3.72 -15.78
C GLU A 289 16.90 3.44 -15.14
N THR A 290 16.41 4.43 -14.38
CA THR A 290 15.15 4.30 -13.64
C THR A 290 13.99 4.24 -14.61
N GLU A 291 13.27 3.11 -14.62
CA GLU A 291 12.08 2.93 -15.45
C GLU A 291 10.89 3.66 -14.84
N LYS A 292 10.53 4.78 -15.46
CA LYS A 292 9.39 5.63 -15.09
C LYS A 292 8.25 5.40 -16.06
N SER A 293 7.02 5.37 -15.55
CA SER A 293 5.83 5.60 -16.37
C SER A 293 5.53 7.10 -16.44
N VAL A 294 4.93 7.53 -17.51
CA VAL A 294 4.52 8.93 -17.74
C VAL A 294 3.40 9.37 -16.80
#